data_e34bf958fee86dadd6995b5bcbd7c972
#
_entry.id   e34bf958fee86dadd6995b5bcbd7c972
#
_cell.length_a   1.000
_cell.length_b   1.000
_cell.length_c   1.000
_cell.angle_alpha   90.00
_cell.angle_beta   90.00
_cell.angle_gamma   90.00
#
_symmetry.space_group_name_H-M   'P 1'
#
loop_
_entity.id
_entity.type
_entity.pdbx_description
1 polymer ?
#
loop_
_entity_poly.entity_id
_entity_poly.type
_entity_poly.pdbx_seq_one_letter_code
_entity_poly.pdbx_strand_id
1 'polypeptide(L)'
;MGIINSEIKPFNATAFKNGEFVEISEADVKGKWAVFFFYPADFTFVCPTELGDVADKYEELQKLGVEVFSVSTDTHFTHKAWHSSSETIGKINYYMVGDQNGTITNNFGVMREGQGLADRATFLIDPDGIIQAVEITAEGIGRDADDLLRKVKAAQYVRNHPGEVCPAKWKEGEETLAPSLDLVGKI
;
A
#
# COMPACT_ATOMS: atom_id res chain seq x y z
N MET A 1 -15.42 -11.33 9.61
CA MET A 1 -15.18 -9.90 9.89
C MET A 1 -14.55 -9.30 8.63
N GLY A 2 -15.04 -8.17 8.12
CA GLY A 2 -14.48 -7.55 6.91
C GLY A 2 -13.06 -7.02 7.18
N ILE A 3 -12.22 -6.95 6.15
CA ILE A 3 -10.84 -6.46 6.28
C ILE A 3 -10.79 -4.93 6.48
N ILE A 4 -11.72 -4.18 5.90
CA ILE A 4 -11.85 -2.74 6.13
C ILE A 4 -12.27 -2.47 7.58
N ASN A 5 -11.67 -1.45 8.19
CA ASN A 5 -11.79 -1.09 9.60
C ASN A 5 -11.19 -2.12 10.58
N SER A 6 -10.41 -3.09 10.11
CA SER A 6 -9.62 -3.95 10.99
C SER A 6 -8.22 -3.38 11.22
N GLU A 7 -7.67 -3.65 12.39
CA GLU A 7 -6.30 -3.28 12.74
C GLU A 7 -5.30 -4.27 12.10
N ILE A 8 -4.13 -3.77 11.66
CA ILE A 8 -3.04 -4.61 11.19
C ILE A 8 -2.55 -5.52 12.31
N LYS A 9 -2.19 -6.75 11.95
CA LYS A 9 -1.67 -7.73 12.92
C LYS A 9 -0.17 -7.55 13.11
N PRO A 10 0.38 -7.94 14.28
CA PRO A 10 1.81 -7.90 14.54
C PRO A 10 2.63 -8.67 13.51
N PHE A 11 3.78 -8.13 13.15
CA PHE A 11 4.77 -8.78 12.29
C PHE A 11 6.18 -8.29 12.62
N ASN A 12 7.19 -9.07 12.19
CA ASN A 12 8.59 -8.66 12.13
C ASN A 12 9.14 -9.13 10.79
N ALA A 13 9.87 -8.26 10.10
CA ALA A 13 10.50 -8.59 8.82
C ALA A 13 11.75 -7.76 8.59
N THR A 14 12.62 -8.24 7.70
CA THR A 14 13.76 -7.47 7.19
C THR A 14 13.39 -6.87 5.83
N ALA A 15 13.61 -5.58 5.67
CA ALA A 15 13.43 -4.86 4.42
C ALA A 15 14.78 -4.38 3.86
N PHE A 16 14.83 -4.20 2.53
CA PHE A 16 15.87 -3.43 1.89
C PHE A 16 15.38 -2.00 1.67
N LYS A 17 16.18 -1.00 2.08
CA LYS A 17 15.90 0.42 1.88
C LYS A 17 17.20 1.21 1.81
N ASN A 18 17.34 2.06 0.79
CA ASN A 18 18.47 2.99 0.65
C ASN A 18 19.87 2.32 0.78
N GLY A 19 20.02 1.12 0.23
CA GLY A 19 21.29 0.39 0.27
C GLY A 19 21.53 -0.46 1.51
N GLU A 20 20.65 -0.43 2.51
CA GLU A 20 20.80 -1.11 3.79
C GLU A 20 19.68 -2.13 4.03
N PHE A 21 19.93 -3.09 4.90
CA PHE A 21 18.91 -3.96 5.47
C PHE A 21 18.44 -3.37 6.81
N VAL A 22 17.14 -3.24 6.96
CA VAL A 22 16.51 -2.70 8.15
C VAL A 22 15.44 -3.64 8.68
N GLU A 23 15.40 -3.82 10.00
CA GLU A 23 14.31 -4.55 10.65
C GLU A 23 13.10 -3.63 10.79
N ILE A 24 11.93 -4.16 10.47
CA ILE A 24 10.65 -3.45 10.59
C ILE A 24 9.61 -4.32 11.30
N SER A 25 8.67 -3.65 11.94
CA SER A 25 7.53 -4.25 12.64
C SER A 25 6.26 -3.41 12.44
N GLU A 26 5.13 -3.84 12.96
CA GLU A 26 3.91 -3.03 12.96
C GLU A 26 4.07 -1.71 13.74
N ALA A 27 5.02 -1.63 14.68
CA ALA A 27 5.30 -0.39 15.41
C ALA A 27 5.87 0.71 14.50
N ASP A 28 6.58 0.33 13.43
CA ASP A 28 7.11 1.28 12.43
C ASP A 28 6.03 1.82 11.50
N VAL A 29 4.87 1.17 11.46
CA VAL A 29 3.69 1.57 10.68
C VAL A 29 2.80 2.53 11.47
N LYS A 30 2.60 2.28 12.75
CA LYS A 30 1.73 3.10 13.61
C LYS A 30 2.25 4.54 13.77
N GLY A 31 1.32 5.48 13.88
CA GLY A 31 1.62 6.91 14.02
C GLY A 31 1.80 7.66 12.69
N LYS A 32 1.75 6.98 11.56
CA LYS A 32 1.81 7.57 10.21
C LYS A 32 0.83 6.86 9.27
N TRP A 33 0.53 7.48 8.16
CA TRP A 33 -0.15 6.79 7.07
C TRP A 33 0.82 5.82 6.40
N ALA A 34 0.31 4.65 6.02
CA ALA A 34 1.13 3.62 5.38
C ALA A 34 0.40 2.97 4.21
N VAL A 35 1.17 2.59 3.20
CA VAL A 35 0.71 1.76 2.08
C VAL A 35 1.48 0.45 2.12
N PHE A 36 0.77 -0.67 2.22
CA PHE A 36 1.31 -2.00 1.95
C PHE A 36 0.97 -2.39 0.51
N PHE A 37 2.00 -2.56 -0.30
CA PHE A 37 1.91 -2.82 -1.73
C PHE A 37 2.44 -4.23 -2.03
N PHE A 38 1.54 -5.21 -1.98
CA PHE A 38 1.87 -6.61 -2.24
C PHE A 38 1.98 -6.88 -3.73
N TYR A 39 2.94 -7.72 -4.11
CA TYR A 39 3.14 -8.18 -5.47
C TYR A 39 3.68 -9.62 -5.47
N PRO A 40 3.47 -10.41 -6.57
CA PRO A 40 3.80 -11.83 -6.59
C PRO A 40 5.29 -12.15 -6.38
N ALA A 41 6.18 -11.58 -7.18
CA ALA A 41 7.60 -11.92 -7.11
C ALA A 41 8.50 -10.90 -7.80
N ASP A 42 9.76 -10.84 -7.35
CA ASP A 42 10.85 -10.13 -8.00
C ASP A 42 11.17 -10.73 -9.40
N PHE A 43 11.86 -9.96 -10.22
CA PHE A 43 12.32 -10.37 -11.55
C PHE A 43 11.22 -10.87 -12.51
N THR A 44 10.00 -10.32 -12.39
CA THR A 44 8.83 -10.63 -13.24
C THR A 44 8.52 -9.50 -14.22
N PHE A 45 7.28 -9.42 -14.74
CA PHE A 45 6.94 -8.58 -15.89
C PHE A 45 6.08 -7.37 -15.52
N VAL A 46 4.94 -7.57 -14.85
CA VAL A 46 4.03 -6.50 -14.42
C VAL A 46 4.54 -5.83 -13.15
N CYS A 47 5.11 -6.60 -12.21
CA CYS A 47 5.57 -6.08 -10.93
C CYS A 47 6.52 -4.88 -11.04
N PRO A 48 7.58 -4.88 -11.92
CA PRO A 48 8.46 -3.73 -12.01
C PRO A 48 7.76 -2.49 -12.54
N THR A 49 6.71 -2.61 -13.37
CA THR A 49 5.96 -1.46 -13.88
C THR A 49 5.17 -0.79 -12.76
N GLU A 50 4.52 -1.57 -11.90
CA GLU A 50 3.77 -1.06 -10.75
C GLU A 50 4.68 -0.42 -9.70
N LEU A 51 5.77 -1.12 -9.34
CA LEU A 51 6.73 -0.63 -8.34
C LEU A 51 7.43 0.65 -8.82
N GLY A 52 7.74 0.76 -10.11
CA GLY A 52 8.28 1.96 -10.72
C GLY A 52 7.31 3.13 -10.69
N ASP A 53 6.02 2.88 -10.99
CA ASP A 53 4.96 3.88 -10.93
C ASP A 53 4.78 4.43 -9.51
N VAL A 54 4.76 3.56 -8.50
CA VAL A 54 4.75 3.98 -7.09
C VAL A 54 6.03 4.75 -6.73
N ALA A 55 7.20 4.36 -7.24
CA ALA A 55 8.45 5.07 -6.99
C ALA A 55 8.43 6.49 -7.57
N ASP A 56 7.83 6.68 -8.75
CA ASP A 56 7.68 8.00 -9.38
C ASP A 56 6.71 8.92 -8.58
N LYS A 57 5.81 8.35 -7.77
CA LYS A 57 4.88 9.08 -6.87
C LYS A 57 5.34 9.14 -5.41
N TYR A 58 6.45 8.49 -5.07
CA TYR A 58 6.85 8.34 -3.66
C TYR A 58 7.14 9.66 -2.96
N GLU A 59 7.75 10.63 -3.65
CA GLU A 59 7.98 11.96 -3.07
C GLU A 59 6.66 12.67 -2.71
N GLU A 60 5.63 12.54 -3.55
CA GLU A 60 4.30 13.11 -3.27
C GLU A 60 3.63 12.40 -2.10
N LEU A 61 3.72 11.06 -2.02
CA LEU A 61 3.24 10.28 -0.89
C LEU A 61 3.93 10.69 0.42
N GLN A 62 5.26 10.89 0.40
CA GLN A 62 6.01 11.35 1.56
C GLN A 62 5.57 12.75 2.03
N LYS A 63 5.30 13.68 1.10
CA LYS A 63 4.75 15.01 1.43
C LYS A 63 3.39 14.93 2.13
N LEU A 64 2.63 13.88 1.86
CA LEU A 64 1.36 13.58 2.54
C LEU A 64 1.55 12.79 3.85
N GLY A 65 2.78 12.55 4.28
CA GLY A 65 3.07 11.78 5.49
C GLY A 65 2.81 10.28 5.35
N VAL A 66 2.88 9.75 4.12
CA VAL A 66 2.64 8.34 3.82
C VAL A 66 3.96 7.61 3.59
N GLU A 67 4.16 6.50 4.30
CA GLU A 67 5.27 5.58 4.05
C GLU A 67 4.80 4.39 3.22
N VAL A 68 5.66 3.89 2.34
CA VAL A 68 5.36 2.77 1.45
C VAL A 68 6.20 1.55 1.82
N PHE A 69 5.54 0.41 1.92
CA PHE A 69 6.10 -0.91 2.15
C PHE A 69 5.69 -1.83 0.99
N SER A 70 6.58 -2.03 0.01
CA SER A 70 6.34 -3.09 -0.98
C SER A 70 6.68 -4.44 -0.37
N VAL A 71 5.86 -5.45 -0.61
CA VAL A 71 5.96 -6.75 0.04
C VAL A 71 5.82 -7.87 -0.98
N SER A 72 6.77 -8.78 -1.00
CA SER A 72 6.65 -10.09 -1.65
C SER A 72 7.22 -11.18 -0.75
N THR A 73 6.97 -12.42 -1.10
CA THR A 73 7.53 -13.58 -0.38
C THR A 73 8.99 -13.86 -0.75
N ASP A 74 9.62 -13.01 -1.56
CA ASP A 74 11.06 -13.02 -1.79
C ASP A 74 11.83 -12.60 -0.55
N THR A 75 13.13 -12.84 -0.52
CA THR A 75 14.00 -12.39 0.57
C THR A 75 14.48 -10.95 0.33
N HIS A 76 14.84 -10.26 1.40
CA HIS A 76 15.49 -8.94 1.32
C HIS A 76 16.79 -8.97 0.48
N PHE A 77 17.48 -10.12 0.39
CA PHE A 77 18.64 -10.30 -0.50
C PHE A 77 18.24 -10.26 -1.98
N THR A 78 17.11 -10.87 -2.33
CA THR A 78 16.56 -10.84 -3.69
C THR A 78 16.17 -9.42 -4.07
N HIS A 79 15.50 -8.68 -3.17
CA HIS A 79 15.16 -7.27 -3.37
C HIS A 79 16.39 -6.42 -3.64
N LYS A 80 17.45 -6.58 -2.84
CA LYS A 80 18.72 -5.88 -3.07
C LYS A 80 19.31 -6.22 -4.43
N ALA A 81 19.34 -7.48 -4.81
CA ALA A 81 19.87 -7.91 -6.11
C ALA A 81 19.07 -7.31 -7.27
N TRP A 82 17.76 -7.34 -7.18
CA TRP A 82 16.87 -6.75 -8.19
C TRP A 82 17.01 -5.24 -8.27
N HIS A 83 17.05 -4.54 -7.14
CA HIS A 83 17.31 -3.11 -7.08
C HIS A 83 18.64 -2.72 -7.74
N SER A 84 19.69 -3.53 -7.56
CA SER A 84 21.01 -3.26 -8.13
C SER A 84 21.13 -3.57 -9.64
N SER A 85 20.23 -4.40 -10.19
CA SER A 85 20.29 -4.89 -11.58
C SER A 85 19.25 -4.28 -12.50
N SER A 86 18.19 -3.67 -11.98
CA SER A 86 17.08 -3.09 -12.75
C SER A 86 17.09 -1.58 -12.66
N GLU A 87 17.09 -0.87 -13.79
CA GLU A 87 16.98 0.59 -13.83
C GLU A 87 15.67 1.08 -13.21
N THR A 88 14.55 0.40 -13.47
CA THR A 88 13.24 0.74 -12.93
C THR A 88 13.18 0.54 -11.42
N ILE A 89 13.62 -0.61 -10.92
CA ILE A 89 13.60 -0.94 -9.49
C ILE A 89 14.67 -0.15 -8.73
N GLY A 90 15.79 0.20 -9.39
CA GLY A 90 16.85 1.04 -8.82
C GLY A 90 16.40 2.46 -8.42
N LYS A 91 15.22 2.91 -8.88
CA LYS A 91 14.61 4.18 -8.45
C LYS A 91 13.93 4.11 -7.08
N ILE A 92 13.65 2.91 -6.57
CA ILE A 92 12.89 2.71 -5.35
C ILE A 92 13.68 3.20 -4.13
N ASN A 93 13.06 4.09 -3.36
CA ASN A 93 13.60 4.62 -2.11
C ASN A 93 12.70 4.31 -0.89
N TYR A 94 11.57 3.59 -1.09
CA TYR A 94 10.72 3.07 -0.03
C TYR A 94 11.18 1.67 0.42
N TYR A 95 10.50 1.11 1.43
CA TYR A 95 10.84 -0.21 1.97
C TYR A 95 10.47 -1.34 0.99
N MET A 96 11.43 -2.19 0.66
CA MET A 96 11.21 -3.46 -0.05
C MET A 96 11.30 -4.59 0.98
N VAL A 97 10.16 -5.09 1.41
CA VAL A 97 10.00 -6.00 2.56
C VAL A 97 10.05 -7.44 2.11
N GLY A 98 10.98 -8.20 2.66
CA GLY A 98 11.07 -9.64 2.46
C GLY A 98 10.15 -10.39 3.42
N ASP A 99 9.11 -11.04 2.89
CA ASP A 99 8.15 -11.85 3.67
C ASP A 99 8.29 -13.34 3.34
N GLN A 100 9.54 -13.86 3.34
CA GLN A 100 9.85 -15.23 2.94
C GLN A 100 9.15 -16.31 3.79
N ASN A 101 8.66 -15.97 4.98
CA ASN A 101 7.87 -16.87 5.82
C ASN A 101 6.35 -16.73 5.61
N GLY A 102 5.93 -15.77 4.78
CA GLY A 102 4.54 -15.50 4.45
C GLY A 102 3.72 -14.88 5.59
N THR A 103 4.33 -14.43 6.67
CA THR A 103 3.61 -13.90 7.84
C THR A 103 2.77 -12.68 7.49
N ILE A 104 3.38 -11.69 6.81
CA ILE A 104 2.69 -10.45 6.44
C ILE A 104 1.61 -10.74 5.40
N THR A 105 1.95 -11.49 4.35
CA THR A 105 1.04 -11.87 3.28
C THR A 105 -0.20 -12.62 3.80
N ASN A 106 -0.02 -13.54 4.77
CA ASN A 106 -1.13 -14.22 5.45
C ASN A 106 -1.93 -13.29 6.37
N ASN A 107 -1.27 -12.38 7.10
CA ASN A 107 -1.93 -11.43 7.98
C ASN A 107 -2.92 -10.53 7.22
N PHE A 108 -2.56 -10.15 5.99
CA PHE A 108 -3.41 -9.37 5.10
C PHE A 108 -4.36 -10.21 4.23
N GLY A 109 -4.29 -11.55 4.32
CA GLY A 109 -5.21 -12.45 3.61
C GLY A 109 -5.02 -12.49 2.10
N VAL A 110 -3.80 -12.24 1.63
CA VAL A 110 -3.46 -12.18 0.18
C VAL A 110 -2.43 -13.22 -0.24
N MET A 111 -2.23 -14.24 0.57
CA MET A 111 -1.39 -15.39 0.20
C MET A 111 -2.16 -16.28 -0.79
N ARG A 112 -1.57 -16.56 -1.95
CA ARG A 112 -2.11 -17.53 -2.92
C ARG A 112 -1.95 -18.94 -2.39
N GLU A 113 -3.07 -19.64 -2.28
CA GLU A 113 -3.08 -21.01 -1.79
C GLU A 113 -2.21 -21.93 -2.67
N GLY A 114 -1.29 -22.64 -2.03
CA GLY A 114 -0.40 -23.62 -2.68
C GLY A 114 0.70 -23.04 -3.56
N GLN A 115 0.80 -21.71 -3.72
CA GLN A 115 1.82 -21.08 -4.57
C GLN A 115 2.94 -20.40 -3.79
N GLY A 116 2.68 -19.99 -2.54
CA GLY A 116 3.65 -19.22 -1.74
C GLY A 116 3.93 -17.82 -2.28
N LEU A 117 3.03 -17.25 -3.08
CA LEU A 117 3.11 -15.93 -3.68
C LEU A 117 2.01 -15.03 -3.12
N ALA A 118 2.28 -13.73 -3.04
CA ALA A 118 1.24 -12.76 -2.74
C ALA A 118 0.40 -12.43 -3.99
N ASP A 119 -0.87 -12.10 -3.80
CA ASP A 119 -1.67 -11.43 -4.82
C ASP A 119 -1.20 -9.99 -5.04
N ARG A 120 -1.57 -9.38 -6.18
CA ARG A 120 -1.46 -7.94 -6.36
C ARG A 120 -2.47 -7.24 -5.49
N ALA A 121 -2.04 -6.73 -4.35
CA ALA A 121 -2.92 -6.08 -3.39
C ALA A 121 -2.30 -4.80 -2.83
N THR A 122 -3.12 -3.78 -2.66
CA THR A 122 -2.75 -2.51 -2.03
C THR A 122 -3.63 -2.29 -0.82
N PHE A 123 -3.02 -1.99 0.31
CA PHE A 123 -3.73 -1.64 1.55
C PHE A 123 -3.29 -0.25 1.98
N LEU A 124 -4.25 0.63 2.20
CA LEU A 124 -4.04 1.93 2.82
C LEU A 124 -4.38 1.84 4.31
N ILE A 125 -3.42 2.22 5.15
CA ILE A 125 -3.50 2.10 6.60
C ILE A 125 -3.35 3.48 7.22
N ASP A 126 -4.22 3.82 8.15
CA ASP A 126 -4.18 5.09 8.87
C ASP A 126 -3.19 5.07 10.06
N PRO A 127 -2.93 6.23 10.70
CA PRO A 127 -2.00 6.31 11.83
C PRO A 127 -2.36 5.46 13.05
N ASP A 128 -3.62 5.03 13.19
CA ASP A 128 -4.06 4.13 14.27
C ASP A 128 -3.80 2.65 13.92
N GLY A 129 -3.26 2.36 12.73
CA GLY A 129 -3.03 1.01 12.24
C GLY A 129 -4.28 0.36 11.65
N ILE A 130 -5.30 1.14 11.28
CA ILE A 130 -6.58 0.66 10.76
C ILE A 130 -6.59 0.70 9.23
N ILE A 131 -7.04 -0.37 8.60
CA ILE A 131 -7.13 -0.50 7.15
C ILE A 131 -8.32 0.32 6.63
N GLN A 132 -8.04 1.33 5.81
CA GLN A 132 -9.01 2.28 5.25
C GLN A 132 -9.45 1.95 3.84
N ALA A 133 -8.57 1.39 3.01
CA ALA A 133 -8.88 1.00 1.64
C ALA A 133 -8.09 -0.24 1.23
N VAL A 134 -8.67 -1.03 0.34
CA VAL A 134 -8.04 -2.22 -0.24
C VAL A 134 -8.34 -2.25 -1.73
N GLU A 135 -7.33 -2.60 -2.51
CA GLU A 135 -7.46 -2.95 -3.92
C GLU A 135 -6.74 -4.27 -4.17
N ILE A 136 -7.42 -5.22 -4.78
CA ILE A 136 -6.84 -6.52 -5.17
C ILE A 136 -7.17 -6.74 -6.63
N THR A 137 -6.15 -7.02 -7.44
CA THR A 137 -6.30 -7.25 -8.88
C THR A 137 -5.80 -8.63 -9.28
N ALA A 138 -6.31 -9.15 -10.39
CA ALA A 138 -5.80 -10.37 -10.99
C ALA A 138 -4.36 -10.17 -11.48
N GLU A 139 -3.60 -11.26 -11.61
CA GLU A 139 -2.17 -11.25 -11.89
C GLU A 139 -1.75 -10.41 -13.11
N GLY A 140 -2.56 -10.40 -14.16
CA GLY A 140 -2.29 -9.67 -15.41
C GLY A 140 -2.73 -8.21 -15.41
N ILE A 141 -3.27 -7.69 -14.29
CA ILE A 141 -3.84 -6.33 -14.21
C ILE A 141 -2.97 -5.48 -13.28
N GLY A 142 -2.14 -4.61 -13.85
CA GLY A 142 -1.35 -3.65 -13.10
C GLY A 142 -2.23 -2.55 -12.48
N ARG A 143 -1.82 -2.08 -11.28
CA ARG A 143 -2.47 -1.00 -10.53
C ARG A 143 -1.89 0.34 -10.94
N ASP A 144 -2.60 1.43 -10.59
CA ASP A 144 -2.30 2.81 -10.93
C ASP A 144 -1.94 3.61 -9.67
N ALA A 145 -0.74 4.20 -9.62
CA ALA A 145 -0.27 4.97 -8.48
C ALA A 145 -1.00 6.32 -8.34
N ASP A 146 -1.55 6.90 -9.42
CA ASP A 146 -2.39 8.09 -9.34
C ASP A 146 -3.73 7.80 -8.64
N ASP A 147 -4.33 6.62 -8.90
CA ASP A 147 -5.54 6.20 -8.17
C ASP A 147 -5.26 5.91 -6.69
N LEU A 148 -4.10 5.31 -6.39
CA LEU A 148 -3.63 5.16 -5.01
C LEU A 148 -3.50 6.51 -4.31
N LEU A 149 -2.85 7.49 -4.95
CA LEU A 149 -2.65 8.83 -4.41
C LEU A 149 -4.00 9.54 -4.15
N ARG A 150 -4.96 9.41 -5.09
CA ARG A 150 -6.32 9.91 -4.92
C ARG A 150 -7.01 9.28 -3.69
N LYS A 151 -6.89 7.96 -3.50
CA LYS A 151 -7.46 7.25 -2.34
C LYS A 151 -6.81 7.72 -1.03
N VAL A 152 -5.49 7.94 -1.01
CA VAL A 152 -4.77 8.51 0.13
C VAL A 152 -5.34 9.87 0.51
N LYS A 153 -5.43 10.80 -0.44
CA LYS A 153 -5.96 12.16 -0.21
C LYS A 153 -7.40 12.12 0.30
N ALA A 154 -8.24 11.28 -0.27
CA ALA A 154 -9.63 11.12 0.18
C ALA A 154 -9.71 10.57 1.62
N ALA A 155 -8.93 9.55 1.96
CA ALA A 155 -8.91 8.99 3.31
C ALA A 155 -8.40 9.99 4.35
N GLN A 156 -7.36 10.75 4.02
CA GLN A 156 -6.85 11.83 4.88
C GLN A 156 -7.88 12.94 5.07
N TYR A 157 -8.57 13.33 4.01
CA TYR A 157 -9.62 14.34 4.08
C TYR A 157 -10.73 13.91 5.04
N VAL A 158 -11.29 12.72 4.85
CA VAL A 158 -12.39 12.19 5.69
C VAL A 158 -11.96 12.08 7.17
N ARG A 159 -10.72 11.66 7.44
CA ARG A 159 -10.20 11.61 8.80
C ARG A 159 -10.13 13.00 9.45
N ASN A 160 -9.76 14.02 8.69
CA ASN A 160 -9.59 15.39 9.18
C ASN A 160 -10.91 16.20 9.22
N HIS A 161 -11.96 15.72 8.54
CA HIS A 161 -13.26 16.37 8.45
C HIS A 161 -14.39 15.42 8.89
N PRO A 162 -14.52 15.14 10.21
CA PRO A 162 -15.60 14.29 10.71
C PRO A 162 -16.97 14.83 10.29
N GLY A 163 -17.79 13.96 9.68
CA GLY A 163 -19.12 14.33 9.20
C GLY A 163 -19.18 14.67 7.72
N GLU A 164 -18.05 14.70 7.02
CA GLU A 164 -18.00 14.84 5.56
C GLU A 164 -17.56 13.53 4.89
N VAL A 165 -18.00 13.32 3.66
CA VAL A 165 -17.62 12.17 2.83
C VAL A 165 -17.20 12.61 1.44
N CYS A 166 -16.20 11.93 0.87
CA CYS A 166 -15.73 12.16 -0.49
C CYS A 166 -16.60 11.35 -1.47
N PRO A 167 -17.29 11.99 -2.42
CA PRO A 167 -18.09 11.28 -3.43
C PRO A 167 -17.20 10.52 -4.43
N ALA A 168 -17.83 9.74 -5.31
CA ALA A 168 -17.13 9.02 -6.37
C ALA A 168 -16.29 9.98 -7.22
N LYS A 169 -15.05 9.56 -7.55
CA LYS A 169 -14.06 10.33 -8.34
C LYS A 169 -13.55 11.62 -7.68
N TRP A 170 -13.91 11.87 -6.42
CA TRP A 170 -13.48 13.08 -5.72
C TRP A 170 -11.94 13.28 -5.83
N LYS A 171 -11.56 14.52 -6.05
CA LYS A 171 -10.17 14.99 -6.02
C LYS A 171 -10.03 16.11 -5.00
N GLU A 172 -8.82 16.30 -4.50
CA GLU A 172 -8.50 17.36 -3.56
C GLU A 172 -8.92 18.73 -4.11
N GLY A 173 -9.67 19.50 -3.31
CA GLY A 173 -10.24 20.79 -3.69
C GLY A 173 -11.65 20.74 -4.28
N GLU A 174 -12.21 19.56 -4.56
CA GLU A 174 -13.58 19.40 -5.00
C GLU A 174 -14.57 19.36 -3.82
N GLU A 175 -15.85 19.57 -4.11
CA GLU A 175 -16.92 19.56 -3.12
C GLU A 175 -17.07 18.17 -2.48
N THR A 176 -17.37 18.18 -1.18
CA THR A 176 -17.70 17.00 -0.38
C THR A 176 -19.18 16.98 -0.03
N LEU A 177 -19.65 15.89 0.55
CA LEU A 177 -21.02 15.74 0.98
C LEU A 177 -21.08 15.65 2.52
N ALA A 178 -22.01 16.39 3.13
CA ALA A 178 -22.38 16.21 4.54
C ALA A 178 -23.63 15.30 4.59
N PRO A 179 -23.50 14.00 4.94
CA PRO A 179 -24.62 13.07 4.96
C PRO A 179 -25.76 13.58 5.84
N SER A 180 -26.97 13.69 5.27
CA SER A 180 -28.18 14.08 5.99
C SER A 180 -29.41 13.40 5.39
N LEU A 181 -30.49 13.35 6.15
CA LEU A 181 -31.78 12.84 5.65
C LEU A 181 -32.30 13.64 4.46
N ASP A 182 -31.94 14.92 4.38
CA ASP A 182 -32.39 15.81 3.30
C ASP A 182 -31.72 15.47 1.93
N LEU A 183 -30.60 14.76 1.93
CA LEU A 183 -29.90 14.31 0.72
C LEU A 183 -30.44 12.99 0.18
N VAL A 184 -31.21 12.23 0.96
CA VAL A 184 -31.73 10.93 0.55
C VAL A 184 -32.64 11.08 -0.66
N GLY A 185 -32.28 10.43 -1.78
CA GLY A 185 -33.00 10.49 -3.06
C GLY A 185 -32.83 11.78 -3.85
N LYS A 186 -31.87 12.65 -3.48
CA LYS A 186 -31.59 13.93 -4.18
C LYS A 186 -30.22 14.00 -4.86
N ILE A 187 -29.39 12.96 -4.65
CA ILE A 187 -28.07 12.81 -5.25
C ILE A 187 -27.96 11.54 -6.06
#